data_bceda7399bae5dbae73664403d9c9cf5
#
_entry.id   bceda7399bae5dbae73664403d9c9cf5
#
_cell.length_a   1.000
_cell.length_b   1.000
_cell.length_c   1.000
_cell.angle_alpha   90.00
_cell.angle_beta   90.00
_cell.angle_gamma   90.00
#
_symmetry.space_group_name_H-M   'P 1'
#
loop_
_entity.id
_entity.type
_entity.pdbx_description
1 polymer ?
#
loop_
_entity_poly.entity_id
_entity_poly.type
_entity_poly.pdbx_seq_one_letter_code
_entity_poly.pdbx_strand_id
1 'polypeptide(L)'
;MICPRSLAKAGREVYRYLVRHHLRIAQLKVGKIVGRDTDHLDSPEVTRATVETIAENTIDGIVSPLFFFAIGGLPLAVVYRAANTLDSMIGYKNDKYIYFGRVAARVDDVLNYIPARICALLFIAAAACLGYDAKGAWRIMRRDASKHPSPNGGYAEATVAGALGIRLGGHNRYFGKDTFREYMGDADHELEPQYIRKATYLMYSVSLAAGVITALLHLGLYGLWS
;
A
#
# COMPACT_ATOMS: atom_id res chain seq x y z
N MET A 1 4.35 8.89 -12.41
CA MET A 1 5.36 7.93 -11.93
C MET A 1 5.25 7.76 -10.42
N ILE A 2 5.86 8.58 -9.58
CA ILE A 2 5.66 8.60 -8.12
C ILE A 2 4.57 9.62 -7.83
N CYS A 3 3.49 9.21 -7.17
CA CYS A 3 2.37 10.14 -7.02
C CYS A 3 1.67 10.07 -5.64
N PRO A 4 2.39 10.40 -4.53
CA PRO A 4 1.79 10.47 -3.19
C PRO A 4 0.57 11.40 -3.16
N ARG A 5 0.64 12.50 -3.93
CA ARG A 5 -0.43 13.51 -3.99
C ARG A 5 -1.72 12.96 -4.58
N SER A 6 -1.64 12.13 -5.64
CA SER A 6 -2.84 11.53 -6.25
C SER A 6 -3.49 10.52 -5.33
N LEU A 7 -2.69 9.67 -4.69
CA LEU A 7 -3.18 8.68 -3.74
C LEU A 7 -3.82 9.37 -2.52
N ALA A 8 -3.17 10.38 -1.95
CA ALA A 8 -3.73 11.18 -0.87
C ALA A 8 -5.00 11.95 -1.27
N LYS A 9 -5.08 12.42 -2.53
CA LYS A 9 -6.29 13.07 -3.04
C LYS A 9 -7.45 12.07 -3.10
N ALA A 10 -7.20 10.87 -3.62
CA ALA A 10 -8.21 9.81 -3.70
C ALA A 10 -8.69 9.41 -2.29
N GLY A 11 -7.78 9.15 -1.36
CA GLY A 11 -8.13 8.84 0.03
C GLY A 11 -8.92 9.98 0.71
N ARG A 12 -8.53 11.25 0.50
CA ARG A 12 -9.27 12.41 1.03
C ARG A 12 -10.68 12.55 0.43
N GLU A 13 -10.86 12.20 -0.83
CA GLU A 13 -12.19 12.20 -1.44
C GLU A 13 -13.09 11.16 -0.76
N VAL A 14 -12.62 9.92 -0.58
CA VAL A 14 -13.37 8.88 0.13
C VAL A 14 -13.70 9.34 1.55
N TYR A 15 -12.68 9.77 2.31
CA TYR A 15 -12.86 10.29 3.67
C TYR A 15 -13.95 11.37 3.76
N ARG A 16 -13.90 12.37 2.88
CA ARG A 16 -14.85 13.49 2.88
C ARG A 16 -16.29 13.05 2.68
N TYR A 17 -16.54 12.06 1.84
CA TYR A 17 -17.88 11.54 1.60
C TYR A 17 -18.35 10.63 2.74
N LEU A 18 -17.48 9.85 3.37
CA LEU A 18 -17.82 9.06 4.55
C LEU A 18 -18.22 9.94 5.73
N VAL A 19 -17.45 10.98 6.04
CA VAL A 19 -17.75 11.93 7.14
C VAL A 19 -19.07 12.70 6.89
N ARG A 20 -19.46 12.88 5.64
CA ARG A 20 -20.73 13.50 5.28
C ARG A 20 -21.89 12.50 5.15
N HIS A 21 -21.68 11.25 5.55
CA HIS A 21 -22.66 10.15 5.44
C HIS A 21 -23.15 9.88 4.01
N HIS A 22 -22.36 10.23 3.00
CA HIS A 22 -22.65 9.95 1.58
C HIS A 22 -22.00 8.62 1.16
N LEU A 23 -22.43 7.50 1.78
CA LEU A 23 -21.83 6.18 1.59
C LEU A 23 -21.77 5.76 0.11
N ARG A 24 -22.85 5.96 -0.64
CA ARG A 24 -22.90 5.57 -2.06
C ARG A 24 -21.83 6.26 -2.90
N ILE A 25 -21.56 7.54 -2.62
CA ILE A 25 -20.51 8.27 -3.34
C ILE A 25 -19.12 7.79 -2.89
N ALA A 26 -18.94 7.51 -1.60
CA ALA A 26 -17.69 6.94 -1.08
C ALA A 26 -17.38 5.58 -1.72
N GLN A 27 -18.38 4.69 -1.87
CA GLN A 27 -18.27 3.42 -2.60
C GLN A 27 -17.79 3.62 -4.05
N LEU A 28 -18.38 4.57 -4.78
CA LEU A 28 -17.96 4.89 -6.15
C LEU A 28 -16.54 5.45 -6.21
N LYS A 29 -16.12 6.22 -5.19
CA LYS A 29 -14.77 6.78 -5.14
C LYS A 29 -13.72 5.74 -4.80
N VAL A 30 -13.97 4.86 -3.81
CA VAL A 30 -13.04 3.78 -3.49
C VAL A 30 -12.94 2.78 -4.62
N GLY A 31 -14.03 2.47 -5.33
CA GLY A 31 -14.03 1.59 -6.51
C GLY A 31 -13.12 2.07 -7.66
N LYS A 32 -12.67 3.34 -7.67
CA LYS A 32 -11.70 3.84 -8.63
C LYS A 32 -10.24 3.53 -8.29
N ILE A 33 -9.98 3.10 -7.06
CA ILE A 33 -8.63 2.87 -6.54
C ILE A 33 -8.41 1.45 -6.01
N VAL A 34 -9.47 0.62 -5.98
CA VAL A 34 -9.40 -0.79 -5.59
C VAL A 34 -9.84 -1.68 -6.73
N GLY A 35 -9.36 -2.92 -6.77
CA GLY A 35 -9.75 -3.91 -7.78
C GLY A 35 -10.96 -4.76 -7.39
N ARG A 36 -11.55 -4.56 -6.20
CA ARG A 36 -12.69 -5.34 -5.69
C ARG A 36 -14.02 -4.63 -5.91
N ASP A 37 -15.11 -5.39 -5.84
CA ASP A 37 -16.47 -4.85 -5.89
C ASP A 37 -16.72 -4.00 -4.62
N THR A 38 -17.35 -2.84 -4.78
CA THR A 38 -17.47 -1.85 -3.69
C THR A 38 -18.90 -1.41 -3.40
N ASP A 39 -19.86 -1.84 -4.20
CA ASP A 39 -21.27 -1.40 -4.15
C ASP A 39 -22.05 -1.88 -2.91
N HIS A 40 -21.54 -2.90 -2.24
CA HIS A 40 -22.11 -3.52 -1.04
C HIS A 40 -21.38 -3.18 0.26
N LEU A 41 -20.25 -2.45 0.18
CA LEU A 41 -19.42 -2.14 1.35
C LEU A 41 -20.10 -1.10 2.25
N ASP A 42 -20.09 -1.33 3.54
CA ASP A 42 -20.46 -0.33 4.54
C ASP A 42 -19.32 0.68 4.81
N SER A 43 -19.52 1.61 5.72
CA SER A 43 -18.53 2.66 6.04
C SER A 43 -17.21 2.11 6.60
N PRO A 44 -17.19 1.16 7.55
CA PRO A 44 -15.98 0.47 7.99
C PRO A 44 -15.25 -0.22 6.86
N GLU A 45 -15.95 -0.96 6.01
CA GLU A 45 -15.35 -1.70 4.90
C GLU A 45 -14.78 -0.79 3.80
N VAL A 46 -15.44 0.34 3.49
CA VAL A 46 -14.90 1.38 2.59
C VAL A 46 -13.64 1.99 3.20
N THR A 47 -13.63 2.22 4.51
CA THR A 47 -12.45 2.70 5.24
C THR A 47 -11.31 1.70 5.17
N ARG A 48 -11.58 0.42 5.46
CA ARG A 48 -10.62 -0.68 5.35
C ARG A 48 -9.99 -0.74 3.96
N ALA A 49 -10.83 -0.80 2.93
CA ALA A 49 -10.40 -0.84 1.53
C ALA A 49 -9.46 0.32 1.17
N THR A 50 -9.79 1.51 1.66
CA THR A 50 -8.99 2.72 1.38
C THR A 50 -7.65 2.67 2.11
N VAL A 51 -7.62 2.23 3.38
CA VAL A 51 -6.38 2.11 4.16
C VAL A 51 -5.44 1.06 3.55
N GLU A 52 -5.96 -0.13 3.22
CA GLU A 52 -5.21 -1.20 2.53
C GLU A 52 -4.56 -0.68 1.24
N THR A 53 -5.34 0.00 0.41
CA THR A 53 -4.84 0.57 -0.86
C THR A 53 -3.77 1.64 -0.64
N ILE A 54 -3.90 2.51 0.36
CA ILE A 54 -2.88 3.50 0.70
C ILE A 54 -1.59 2.79 1.15
N ALA A 55 -1.69 1.77 2.00
CA ALA A 55 -0.54 1.03 2.49
C ALA A 55 0.21 0.32 1.35
N GLU A 56 -0.49 -0.48 0.54
CA GLU A 56 0.07 -1.24 -0.58
C GLU A 56 0.69 -0.32 -1.64
N ASN A 57 -0.03 0.71 -2.08
CA ASN A 57 0.49 1.66 -3.08
C ASN A 57 1.62 2.55 -2.55
N THR A 58 1.89 2.59 -1.25
CA THR A 58 3.10 3.22 -0.71
C THR A 58 4.34 2.41 -1.10
N ILE A 59 4.25 1.07 -1.14
CA ILE A 59 5.32 0.24 -1.70
C ILE A 59 5.45 0.51 -3.18
N ASP A 60 4.42 0.17 -3.95
CA ASP A 60 4.47 0.06 -5.41
C ASP A 60 4.62 1.40 -6.13
N GLY A 61 4.00 2.43 -5.59
CA GLY A 61 3.96 3.75 -6.22
C GLY A 61 4.99 4.74 -5.70
N ILE A 62 5.68 4.44 -4.58
CA ILE A 62 6.58 5.41 -3.93
C ILE A 62 7.93 4.77 -3.59
N VAL A 63 7.96 3.80 -2.68
CA VAL A 63 9.23 3.27 -2.15
C VAL A 63 9.99 2.48 -3.19
N SER A 64 9.33 1.57 -3.90
CA SER A 64 9.98 0.75 -4.92
C SER A 64 10.55 1.56 -6.09
N PRO A 65 9.81 2.49 -6.72
CA PRO A 65 10.39 3.35 -7.75
C PRO A 65 11.61 4.15 -7.27
N LEU A 66 11.58 4.67 -6.04
CA LEU A 66 12.70 5.40 -5.43
C LEU A 66 13.88 4.48 -5.15
N PHE A 67 13.65 3.27 -4.68
CA PHE A 67 14.66 2.25 -4.46
C PHE A 67 15.41 1.91 -5.76
N PHE A 68 14.67 1.61 -6.83
CA PHE A 68 15.27 1.31 -8.12
C PHE A 68 15.96 2.53 -8.75
N PHE A 69 15.42 3.73 -8.52
CA PHE A 69 16.11 4.96 -8.92
C PHE A 69 17.44 5.14 -8.19
N ALA A 70 17.50 4.85 -6.89
CA ALA A 70 18.75 4.95 -6.13
C ALA A 70 19.84 4.00 -6.63
N ILE A 71 19.47 2.81 -7.14
CA ILE A 71 20.44 1.79 -7.60
C ILE A 71 20.90 2.05 -9.04
N GLY A 72 19.99 2.35 -9.96
CA GLY A 72 20.29 2.42 -11.39
C GLY A 72 19.67 3.62 -12.11
N GLY A 73 19.36 4.67 -11.36
CA GLY A 73 18.81 5.91 -11.90
C GLY A 73 17.47 5.75 -12.59
N LEU A 74 17.18 6.69 -13.49
CA LEU A 74 15.91 6.70 -14.23
C LEU A 74 15.63 5.44 -15.04
N PRO A 75 16.61 4.82 -15.75
CA PRO A 75 16.37 3.61 -16.52
C PRO A 75 15.79 2.47 -15.67
N LEU A 76 16.40 2.19 -14.50
CA LEU A 76 15.96 1.08 -13.66
C LEU A 76 14.60 1.37 -13.00
N ALA A 77 14.34 2.61 -12.62
CA ALA A 77 13.03 3.03 -12.11
C ALA A 77 11.92 2.87 -13.17
N VAL A 78 12.22 3.13 -14.45
CA VAL A 78 11.27 2.94 -15.56
C VAL A 78 11.01 1.46 -15.80
N VAL A 79 12.05 0.62 -15.79
CA VAL A 79 11.91 -0.85 -15.93
C VAL A 79 11.04 -1.42 -14.81
N TYR A 80 11.32 -1.04 -13.55
CA TYR A 80 10.46 -1.42 -12.42
C TYR A 80 9.00 -0.99 -12.66
N ARG A 81 8.79 0.26 -13.05
CA ARG A 81 7.43 0.78 -13.26
C ARG A 81 6.69 0.07 -14.39
N ALA A 82 7.39 -0.32 -15.44
CA ALA A 82 6.83 -1.12 -16.53
C ALA A 82 6.38 -2.51 -16.03
N ALA A 83 7.22 -3.21 -15.25
CA ALA A 83 6.89 -4.49 -14.66
C ALA A 83 5.66 -4.40 -13.73
N ASN A 84 5.64 -3.44 -12.81
CA ASN A 84 4.52 -3.20 -11.89
C ASN A 84 3.23 -2.83 -12.63
N THR A 85 3.32 -2.06 -13.73
CA THR A 85 2.14 -1.73 -14.54
C THR A 85 1.62 -2.96 -15.28
N LEU A 86 2.51 -3.82 -15.78
CA LEU A 86 2.11 -5.08 -16.41
C LEU A 86 1.37 -5.97 -15.42
N ASP A 87 1.88 -6.15 -14.20
CA ASP A 87 1.16 -6.90 -13.17
C ASP A 87 -0.21 -6.32 -12.90
N SER A 88 -0.31 -5.02 -12.68
CA SER A 88 -1.59 -4.33 -12.42
C SER A 88 -2.61 -4.48 -13.54
N MET A 89 -2.17 -4.60 -14.81
CA MET A 89 -3.07 -4.69 -15.97
C MET A 89 -3.45 -6.12 -16.33
N ILE A 90 -2.53 -7.09 -16.19
CA ILE A 90 -2.70 -8.47 -16.68
C ILE A 90 -2.47 -9.53 -15.61
N GLY A 91 -2.02 -9.18 -14.41
CA GLY A 91 -1.81 -10.09 -13.28
C GLY A 91 -3.10 -10.72 -12.73
N TYR A 92 -4.26 -10.22 -13.17
CA TYR A 92 -5.54 -10.82 -12.81
C TYR A 92 -5.69 -12.22 -13.41
N LYS A 93 -6.08 -13.19 -12.57
CA LYS A 93 -6.36 -14.58 -12.96
C LYS A 93 -7.64 -14.66 -13.79
N ASN A 94 -7.61 -14.20 -15.04
CA ASN A 94 -8.66 -14.50 -16.01
C ASN A 94 -8.12 -15.51 -17.04
N ASP A 95 -9.02 -16.30 -17.60
CA ASP A 95 -8.66 -17.43 -18.51
C ASP A 95 -7.82 -16.98 -19.72
N LYS A 96 -7.92 -15.71 -20.12
CA LYS A 96 -7.22 -15.15 -21.28
C LYS A 96 -5.74 -14.88 -21.03
N TYR A 97 -5.33 -14.56 -19.78
CA TYR A 97 -3.97 -14.12 -19.44
C TYR A 97 -3.30 -14.95 -18.34
N ILE A 98 -3.85 -16.15 -18.04
CA ILE A 98 -3.44 -16.95 -16.86
C ILE A 98 -1.93 -17.26 -16.84
N TYR A 99 -1.29 -17.48 -17.99
CA TYR A 99 0.14 -17.75 -18.07
C TYR A 99 0.99 -16.47 -18.08
N PHE A 100 0.60 -15.48 -18.86
CA PHE A 100 1.31 -14.20 -18.96
C PHE A 100 1.20 -13.38 -17.67
N GLY A 101 0.01 -13.32 -17.08
CA GLY A 101 -0.23 -12.64 -15.82
C GLY A 101 0.55 -13.27 -14.66
N ARG A 102 0.71 -14.60 -14.65
CA ARG A 102 1.53 -15.28 -13.63
C ARG A 102 3.00 -14.88 -13.70
N VAL A 103 3.55 -14.68 -14.89
CA VAL A 103 4.94 -14.23 -15.03
C VAL A 103 5.08 -12.78 -14.55
N ALA A 104 4.18 -11.90 -14.97
CA ALA A 104 4.17 -10.50 -14.53
C ALA A 104 4.07 -10.39 -13.01
N ALA A 105 3.13 -11.11 -12.37
CA ALA A 105 2.97 -11.14 -10.92
C ALA A 105 4.24 -11.65 -10.20
N ARG A 106 4.89 -12.70 -10.70
CA ARG A 106 6.13 -13.20 -10.09
C ARG A 106 7.29 -12.21 -10.22
N VAL A 107 7.42 -11.54 -11.37
CA VAL A 107 8.45 -10.51 -11.57
C VAL A 107 8.21 -9.36 -10.60
N ASP A 108 6.96 -8.89 -10.49
CA ASP A 108 6.59 -7.84 -9.53
C ASP A 108 6.87 -8.28 -8.09
N ASP A 109 6.51 -9.50 -7.70
CA ASP A 109 6.78 -10.05 -6.38
C ASP A 109 8.29 -10.06 -6.05
N VAL A 110 9.15 -10.43 -6.99
CA VAL A 110 10.62 -10.43 -6.82
C VAL A 110 11.15 -9.01 -6.70
N LEU A 111 10.70 -8.11 -7.56
CA LEU A 111 11.16 -6.71 -7.56
C LEU A 111 10.73 -5.99 -6.28
N ASN A 112 9.55 -6.25 -5.77
CA ASN A 112 9.05 -5.64 -4.54
C ASN A 112 9.57 -6.30 -3.26
N TYR A 113 10.30 -7.41 -3.32
CA TYR A 113 10.71 -8.16 -2.14
C TYR A 113 11.51 -7.33 -1.13
N ILE A 114 12.56 -6.66 -1.56
CA ILE A 114 13.38 -5.77 -0.69
C ILE A 114 12.65 -4.45 -0.40
N PRO A 115 12.10 -3.74 -1.39
CA PRO A 115 11.38 -2.49 -1.15
C PRO A 115 10.24 -2.59 -0.13
N ALA A 116 9.47 -3.68 -0.14
CA ALA A 116 8.36 -3.86 0.79
C ALA A 116 8.84 -3.92 2.26
N ARG A 117 9.97 -4.57 2.51
CA ARG A 117 10.57 -4.65 3.84
C ARG A 117 11.15 -3.32 4.30
N ILE A 118 11.80 -2.60 3.40
CA ILE A 118 12.26 -1.21 3.65
C ILE A 118 11.04 -0.32 3.95
N CYS A 119 9.98 -0.43 3.17
CA CYS A 119 8.75 0.34 3.38
C CYS A 119 8.14 0.08 4.76
N ALA A 120 8.08 -1.19 5.20
CA ALA A 120 7.59 -1.54 6.51
C ALA A 120 8.43 -0.90 7.64
N LEU A 121 9.75 -0.92 7.53
CA LEU A 121 10.64 -0.24 8.48
C LEU A 121 10.43 1.27 8.50
N LEU A 122 10.24 1.88 7.33
CA LEU A 122 9.91 3.31 7.22
C LEU A 122 8.55 3.63 7.82
N PHE A 123 7.55 2.75 7.67
CA PHE A 123 6.25 2.90 8.34
C PHE A 123 6.38 2.83 9.87
N ILE A 124 7.21 1.94 10.40
CA ILE A 124 7.47 1.83 11.85
C ILE A 124 8.12 3.12 12.38
N ALA A 125 9.13 3.63 11.66
CA ALA A 125 9.77 4.89 12.00
C ALA A 125 8.79 6.07 11.91
N ALA A 126 7.96 6.12 10.86
CA ALA A 126 6.92 7.12 10.70
C ALA A 126 5.88 7.04 11.82
N ALA A 127 5.48 5.84 12.25
CA ALA A 127 4.57 5.65 13.38
C ALA A 127 5.15 6.24 14.67
N ALA A 128 6.42 6.00 14.95
CA ALA A 128 7.11 6.59 16.11
C ALA A 128 7.14 8.13 16.03
N CYS A 129 7.47 8.70 14.87
CA CYS A 129 7.52 10.16 14.67
C CYS A 129 6.14 10.83 14.80
N LEU A 130 5.07 10.14 14.39
CA LEU A 130 3.70 10.66 14.45
C LEU A 130 2.98 10.37 15.78
N GLY A 131 3.64 9.69 16.73
CA GLY A 131 3.04 9.34 18.02
C GLY A 131 2.03 8.20 17.92
N TYR A 132 2.13 7.33 16.89
CA TYR A 132 1.36 6.10 16.75
C TYR A 132 2.11 4.92 17.39
N ASP A 133 1.48 3.75 17.49
CA ASP A 133 2.09 2.57 18.11
C ASP A 133 3.14 1.91 17.23
N ALA A 134 4.38 2.38 17.30
CA ALA A 134 5.51 1.77 16.58
C ALA A 134 5.85 0.35 17.07
N LYS A 135 5.59 0.05 18.35
CA LYS A 135 5.81 -1.31 18.90
C LYS A 135 4.76 -2.28 18.38
N GLY A 136 3.49 -1.85 18.34
CA GLY A 136 2.40 -2.58 17.71
C GLY A 136 2.66 -2.81 16.23
N ALA A 137 3.11 -1.76 15.50
CA ALA A 137 3.49 -1.87 14.09
C ALA A 137 4.54 -2.96 13.85
N TRP A 138 5.61 -2.98 14.64
CA TRP A 138 6.65 -4.02 14.56
C TRP A 138 6.12 -5.40 14.91
N ARG A 139 5.37 -5.53 16.01
CA ARG A 139 4.80 -6.79 16.48
C ARG A 139 3.86 -7.39 15.44
N ILE A 140 2.92 -6.60 14.92
CA ILE A 140 1.91 -7.06 13.97
C ILE A 140 2.55 -7.37 12.62
N MET A 141 3.47 -6.56 12.13
CA MET A 141 4.22 -6.85 10.92
C MET A 141 4.88 -8.24 10.98
N ARG A 142 5.58 -8.54 12.07
CA ARG A 142 6.26 -9.84 12.23
C ARG A 142 5.30 -11.02 12.36
N ARG A 143 4.14 -10.80 12.97
CA ARG A 143 3.13 -11.85 13.20
C ARG A 143 2.30 -12.12 11.94
N ASP A 144 1.91 -11.08 11.22
CA ASP A 144 0.81 -11.16 10.27
C ASP A 144 1.20 -10.88 8.81
N ALA A 145 2.37 -10.31 8.51
CA ALA A 145 2.74 -9.95 7.14
C ALA A 145 2.69 -11.14 6.15
N SER A 146 2.99 -12.35 6.61
CA SER A 146 2.95 -13.57 5.80
C SER A 146 1.54 -14.12 5.52
N LYS A 147 0.52 -13.58 6.17
CA LYS A 147 -0.89 -13.97 5.95
C LYS A 147 -1.46 -13.40 4.66
N HIS A 148 -0.82 -12.38 4.10
CA HIS A 148 -1.26 -11.76 2.86
C HIS A 148 -0.94 -12.66 1.66
N PRO A 149 -1.83 -12.75 0.63
CA PRO A 149 -1.59 -13.55 -0.57
C PRO A 149 -0.36 -13.12 -1.38
N SER A 150 -0.04 -11.82 -1.42
CA SER A 150 1.23 -11.32 -1.96
C SER A 150 2.32 -11.38 -0.89
N PRO A 151 3.53 -11.84 -1.20
CA PRO A 151 4.66 -11.88 -0.26
C PRO A 151 5.15 -10.49 0.16
N ASN A 152 4.60 -9.43 -0.42
CA ASN A 152 5.02 -8.04 -0.25
C ASN A 152 3.95 -7.15 0.37
N GLY A 153 2.70 -7.20 -0.10
CA GLY A 153 1.60 -6.33 0.35
C GLY A 153 1.36 -6.40 1.85
N GLY A 154 1.47 -7.61 2.41
CA GLY A 154 1.27 -7.82 3.85
C GLY A 154 2.26 -7.07 4.74
N TYR A 155 3.46 -6.76 4.27
CA TYR A 155 4.42 -5.96 5.05
C TYR A 155 3.91 -4.55 5.32
N ALA A 156 3.34 -3.88 4.32
CA ALA A 156 2.78 -2.55 4.51
C ALA A 156 1.46 -2.60 5.28
N GLU A 157 0.53 -3.49 4.87
CA GLU A 157 -0.79 -3.57 5.49
C GLU A 157 -0.72 -3.96 6.96
N ALA A 158 0.04 -5.01 7.33
CA ALA A 158 0.21 -5.42 8.72
C ALA A 158 0.90 -4.36 9.57
N THR A 159 1.89 -3.63 9.00
CA THR A 159 2.57 -2.55 9.73
C THR A 159 1.62 -1.40 10.02
N VAL A 160 0.83 -0.97 9.03
CA VAL A 160 -0.15 0.09 9.20
C VAL A 160 -1.27 -0.34 10.16
N ALA A 161 -1.73 -1.59 10.07
CA ALA A 161 -2.71 -2.15 11.01
C ALA A 161 -2.22 -2.07 12.46
N GLY A 162 -0.99 -2.53 12.71
CA GLY A 162 -0.38 -2.47 14.03
C GLY A 162 -0.10 -1.05 14.54
N ALA A 163 0.33 -0.14 13.66
CA ALA A 163 0.56 1.26 14.00
C ALA A 163 -0.72 1.99 14.44
N LEU A 164 -1.85 1.59 13.89
CA LEU A 164 -3.13 2.26 14.09
C LEU A 164 -4.08 1.50 15.04
N GLY A 165 -3.72 0.29 15.50
CA GLY A 165 -4.56 -0.56 16.35
C GLY A 165 -5.85 -0.98 15.67
N ILE A 166 -5.80 -1.26 14.36
CA ILE A 166 -6.95 -1.65 13.55
C ILE A 166 -6.71 -3.02 12.90
N ARG A 167 -7.78 -3.66 12.48
CA ARG A 167 -7.73 -4.93 11.78
C ARG A 167 -8.05 -4.76 10.30
N LEU A 168 -7.18 -5.27 9.43
CA LEU A 168 -7.31 -5.31 7.97
C LEU A 168 -7.50 -6.75 7.49
N GLY A 169 -7.78 -6.95 6.20
CA GLY A 169 -8.15 -8.25 5.67
C GLY A 169 -9.65 -8.55 5.80
N GLY A 170 -10.04 -9.83 5.79
CA GLY A 170 -11.44 -10.26 5.89
C GLY A 170 -12.09 -10.51 4.53
N HIS A 171 -13.42 -10.41 4.49
CA HIS A 171 -14.20 -10.69 3.30
C HIS A 171 -14.03 -9.64 2.21
N ASN A 172 -13.87 -10.10 0.98
CA ASN A 172 -13.80 -9.28 -0.22
C ASN A 172 -14.60 -9.94 -1.33
N ARG A 173 -15.04 -9.14 -2.30
CA ARG A 173 -15.75 -9.64 -3.47
C ARG A 173 -15.04 -9.15 -4.74
N TYR A 174 -14.75 -10.09 -5.66
CA TYR A 174 -14.12 -9.79 -6.93
C TYR A 174 -14.97 -10.40 -8.05
N PHE A 175 -15.47 -9.56 -8.95
CA PHE A 175 -16.31 -10.00 -10.06
C PHE A 175 -17.48 -10.88 -9.59
N GLY A 176 -18.14 -10.50 -8.50
CA GLY A 176 -19.26 -11.21 -7.90
C GLY A 176 -18.90 -12.47 -7.10
N LYS A 177 -17.61 -12.84 -6.99
CA LYS A 177 -17.14 -13.98 -6.21
C LYS A 177 -16.60 -13.55 -4.86
N ASP A 178 -17.13 -14.13 -3.80
CA ASP A 178 -16.67 -13.85 -2.44
C ASP A 178 -15.32 -14.56 -2.18
N THR A 179 -14.41 -13.86 -1.55
CA THR A 179 -13.10 -14.34 -1.13
C THR A 179 -12.81 -13.90 0.29
N PHE A 180 -11.99 -14.65 0.99
CA PHE A 180 -11.55 -14.30 2.32
C PHE A 180 -10.03 -14.13 2.34
N ARG A 181 -9.57 -13.00 2.90
CA ARG A 181 -8.16 -12.78 3.24
C ARG A 181 -8.00 -12.91 4.75
N GLU A 182 -6.94 -13.56 5.18
CA GLU A 182 -6.65 -13.64 6.60
C GLU A 182 -6.53 -12.25 7.23
N TYR A 183 -6.99 -12.15 8.48
CA TYR A 183 -6.93 -10.89 9.21
C TYR A 183 -5.49 -10.54 9.61
N MET A 184 -5.14 -9.27 9.46
CA MET A 184 -3.90 -8.66 9.89
C MET A 184 -4.19 -7.53 10.86
N GLY A 185 -3.49 -7.52 12.00
CA GLY A 185 -3.73 -6.57 13.09
C GLY A 185 -4.75 -7.05 14.10
N ASP A 186 -4.80 -6.35 15.21
CA ASP A 186 -5.74 -6.53 16.29
C ASP A 186 -6.88 -5.50 16.12
N ALA A 187 -8.10 -5.85 16.55
CA ALA A 187 -9.25 -4.96 16.44
C ALA A 187 -9.38 -4.12 17.73
N ASP A 188 -8.31 -3.42 18.11
CA ASP A 188 -8.31 -2.57 19.30
C ASP A 188 -9.22 -1.35 19.12
N HIS A 189 -9.42 -0.94 17.88
CA HIS A 189 -10.29 0.16 17.50
C HIS A 189 -11.20 -0.22 16.34
N GLU A 190 -12.40 0.34 16.34
CA GLU A 190 -13.32 0.24 15.20
C GLU A 190 -12.79 1.02 13.99
N LEU A 191 -13.10 0.51 12.80
CA LEU A 191 -12.70 1.14 11.54
C LEU A 191 -13.56 2.37 11.23
N GLU A 192 -13.07 3.53 11.63
CA GLU A 192 -13.68 4.83 11.37
C GLU A 192 -12.99 5.57 10.22
N PRO A 193 -13.67 6.49 9.53
CA PRO A 193 -13.10 7.25 8.41
C PRO A 193 -11.78 7.97 8.74
N GLN A 194 -11.57 8.37 10.00
CA GLN A 194 -10.33 9.04 10.43
C GLN A 194 -9.05 8.23 10.16
N TYR A 195 -9.14 6.90 10.08
CA TYR A 195 -7.99 6.04 9.78
C TYR A 195 -7.45 6.23 8.37
N ILE A 196 -8.29 6.67 7.42
CA ILE A 196 -7.84 7.07 6.08
C ILE A 196 -6.85 8.25 6.17
N ARG A 197 -7.13 9.23 7.04
CA ARG A 197 -6.23 10.36 7.26
C ARG A 197 -4.94 9.93 7.94
N LYS A 198 -5.03 9.10 8.97
CA LYS A 198 -3.85 8.58 9.69
C LYS A 198 -2.95 7.77 8.74
N ALA A 199 -3.51 6.87 7.93
CA ALA A 199 -2.77 6.13 6.90
C ALA A 199 -2.15 7.08 5.84
N THR A 200 -2.84 8.16 5.45
CA THR A 200 -2.31 9.18 4.55
C THR A 200 -1.12 9.93 5.16
N TYR A 201 -1.15 10.24 6.45
CA TYR A 201 0.01 10.86 7.14
C TYR A 201 1.20 9.92 7.22
N LEU A 202 0.97 8.64 7.54
CA LEU A 202 2.01 7.61 7.48
C LEU A 202 2.65 7.53 6.08
N MET A 203 1.83 7.45 5.02
CA MET A 203 2.30 7.44 3.64
C MET A 203 3.15 8.69 3.31
N TYR A 204 2.74 9.88 3.70
CA TYR A 204 3.54 11.09 3.44
C TYR A 204 4.86 11.10 4.20
N SER A 205 4.87 10.64 5.45
CA SER A 205 6.11 10.52 6.23
C SER A 205 7.08 9.53 5.60
N VAL A 206 6.57 8.36 5.17
CA VAL A 206 7.37 7.37 4.42
C VAL A 206 7.88 7.95 3.11
N SER A 207 7.02 8.67 2.36
CA SER A 207 7.41 9.30 1.08
C SER A 207 8.54 10.29 1.25
N LEU A 208 8.47 11.14 2.28
CA LEU A 208 9.51 12.11 2.60
C LEU A 208 10.81 11.41 2.98
N ALA A 209 10.74 10.45 3.90
CA ALA A 209 11.91 9.70 4.36
C ALA A 209 12.60 8.95 3.20
N ALA A 210 11.81 8.23 2.37
CA ALA A 210 12.33 7.52 1.20
C ALA A 210 12.97 8.49 0.20
N GLY A 211 12.34 9.64 -0.05
CA GLY A 211 12.89 10.68 -0.94
C GLY A 211 14.21 11.25 -0.44
N VAL A 212 14.31 11.56 0.87
CA VAL A 212 15.57 12.06 1.48
C VAL A 212 16.66 10.99 1.41
N ILE A 213 16.35 9.74 1.78
CA ILE A 213 17.32 8.63 1.72
C ILE A 213 17.84 8.46 0.28
N THR A 214 16.94 8.43 -0.70
CA THR A 214 17.30 8.30 -2.12
C THR A 214 18.19 9.45 -2.57
N ALA A 215 17.88 10.69 -2.19
CA ALA A 215 18.69 11.85 -2.54
C ALA A 215 20.09 11.77 -1.92
N LEU A 216 20.21 11.39 -0.65
CA LEU A 216 21.50 11.24 0.03
C LEU A 216 22.34 10.13 -0.58
N LEU A 217 21.73 8.97 -0.90
CA LEU A 217 22.43 7.88 -1.58
C LEU A 217 22.94 8.30 -2.96
N HIS A 218 22.10 9.01 -3.71
CA HIS A 218 22.47 9.48 -5.04
C HIS A 218 23.63 10.49 -4.99
N LEU A 219 23.56 11.49 -4.10
CA LEU A 219 24.64 12.46 -3.91
C LEU A 219 25.94 11.80 -3.44
N GLY A 220 25.86 10.81 -2.53
CA GLY A 220 27.02 10.08 -2.06
C GLY A 220 27.69 9.25 -3.16
N LEU A 221 26.92 8.60 -4.00
CA LEU A 221 27.44 7.82 -5.14
C LEU A 221 28.09 8.72 -6.21
N TYR A 222 27.48 9.85 -6.54
CA TYR A 222 28.03 10.77 -7.54
C TYR A 222 29.20 11.60 -7.00
N GLY A 223 29.19 11.97 -5.72
CA GLY A 223 30.31 12.67 -5.09
C GLY A 223 31.59 11.84 -4.93
N LEU A 224 31.49 10.51 -5.07
CA LEU A 224 32.67 9.61 -5.11
C LEU A 224 33.28 9.46 -6.53
N TRP A 225 32.61 9.94 -7.56
CA TRP A 225 33.00 9.81 -8.97
C TRP A 225 33.37 11.17 -9.60
N SER A 226 33.26 12.26 -8.87
CA SER A 226 33.71 13.62 -9.22
C SER A 226 34.98 13.97 -8.46
#